data_2a6e22c0a40e30baea9b3048985111b5
#
_entry.id   2a6e22c0a40e30baea9b3048985111b5
#
_cell.length_a   1.000
_cell.length_b   1.000
_cell.length_c   1.000
_cell.angle_alpha   90.00
_cell.angle_beta   90.00
_cell.angle_gamma   90.00
#
_symmetry.space_group_name_H-M   'P 1'
#
loop_
_entity.id
_entity.type
_entity.pdbx_description
1 polymer ?
#
loop_
_entity_poly.entity_id
_entity_poly.type
_entity_poly.pdbx_seq_one_letter_code
_entity_poly.pdbx_strand_id
1 'polypeptide(L)'
;EISCSLVGSEMCIRDRKYRAACFLIENMPSYTYYKGKLLEQYLTFFTLLQEARSKKVYPQAMVDSIRRMYGPFSLDSLQYCKDVLIVDSAYLCNNIDWAFKVWQEQPWGKNVSFADFCEYILPYRIGDETLSYWREDIYRKYNPLLDSLRASTVLDIEDPLVAARCLCDSLRKRSRFFTTTVPQGLPHVGPEIAQSVSGSCRELSDYVVYVCRALGIPCAIDFMPLHGGGNDGHQWVSFTDKYGTLYFQEYPDKIK
;
A
#
# COMPACT_ATOMS: atom_id res chain seq x y z
N GLU A 1 4.47 -42.24 -0.18
CA GLU A 1 5.39 -41.08 -0.40
C GLU A 1 4.65 -39.75 -0.61
N ILE A 2 3.50 -39.74 -1.31
CA ILE A 2 2.73 -38.49 -1.56
C ILE A 2 2.13 -37.92 -0.27
N SER A 3 1.70 -38.76 0.68
CA SER A 3 1.09 -38.27 1.93
C SER A 3 2.11 -37.60 2.88
N CYS A 4 3.35 -38.09 2.92
CA CYS A 4 4.42 -37.47 3.71
C CYS A 4 4.85 -36.12 3.19
N SER A 5 4.82 -35.92 1.87
CA SER A 5 5.15 -34.61 1.24
C SER A 5 4.10 -33.55 1.57
N LEU A 6 2.81 -33.89 1.53
CA LEU A 6 1.71 -32.99 1.87
C LEU A 6 1.71 -32.59 3.34
N VAL A 7 1.89 -33.54 4.26
CA VAL A 7 1.98 -33.24 5.71
C VAL A 7 3.21 -32.40 6.02
N GLY A 8 4.35 -32.64 5.38
CA GLY A 8 5.56 -31.81 5.53
C GLY A 8 5.37 -30.39 5.01
N SER A 9 4.63 -30.20 3.91
CA SER A 9 4.34 -28.87 3.35
C SER A 9 3.36 -28.07 4.23
N GLU A 10 2.33 -28.70 4.77
CA GLU A 10 1.37 -28.06 5.69
C GLU A 10 2.04 -27.64 7.01
N MET A 11 2.89 -28.50 7.59
CA MET A 11 3.69 -28.13 8.77
C MET A 11 4.62 -26.96 8.48
N CYS A 12 5.26 -26.93 7.33
CA CYS A 12 6.14 -25.85 6.92
C CYS A 12 5.37 -24.54 6.72
N ILE A 13 4.17 -24.58 6.14
CA ILE A 13 3.30 -23.41 5.97
C ILE A 13 2.84 -22.90 7.34
N ARG A 14 2.41 -23.80 8.24
CA ARG A 14 1.98 -23.43 9.58
C ARG A 14 3.11 -22.77 10.38
N ASP A 15 4.33 -23.31 10.31
CA ASP A 15 5.51 -22.72 10.94
C ASP A 15 5.81 -21.33 10.39
N ARG A 16 5.77 -21.15 9.07
CA ARG A 16 5.98 -19.84 8.44
C ARG A 16 4.91 -18.83 8.82
N LYS A 17 3.64 -19.22 8.89
CA LYS A 17 2.56 -18.33 9.37
C LYS A 17 2.76 -17.92 10.82
N TYR A 18 3.21 -18.84 11.67
CA TYR A 18 3.57 -18.55 13.06
C TYR A 18 4.71 -17.52 13.12
N ARG A 19 5.79 -17.72 12.36
CA ARG A 19 6.91 -16.77 12.28
C ARG A 19 6.49 -15.41 11.73
N ALA A 20 5.58 -15.37 10.76
CA ALA A 20 5.00 -14.13 10.24
C ALA A 20 4.19 -13.39 11.31
N ALA A 21 3.42 -14.13 12.14
CA ALA A 21 2.72 -13.53 13.27
C ALA A 21 3.70 -12.96 14.31
N CYS A 22 4.77 -13.69 14.64
CA CYS A 22 5.84 -13.19 15.52
C CYS A 22 6.45 -11.89 14.97
N PHE A 23 6.80 -11.86 13.68
CA PHE A 23 7.33 -10.67 13.02
C PHE A 23 6.39 -9.46 13.16
N LEU A 24 5.09 -9.64 12.90
CA LEU A 24 4.12 -8.56 13.05
C LEU A 24 3.97 -8.09 14.49
N ILE A 25 3.96 -9.02 15.45
CA ILE A 25 3.83 -8.70 16.88
C ILE A 25 5.08 -7.98 17.40
N GLU A 26 6.27 -8.40 17.01
CA GLU A 26 7.54 -7.78 17.39
C GLU A 26 7.65 -6.34 16.89
N ASN A 27 7.13 -6.04 15.71
CA ASN A 27 7.14 -4.70 15.11
C ASN A 27 5.96 -3.82 15.57
N MET A 28 4.88 -4.42 16.08
CA MET A 28 3.64 -3.72 16.47
C MET A 28 3.83 -2.60 17.51
N PRO A 29 4.74 -2.69 18.50
CA PRO A 29 4.90 -1.62 19.49
C PRO A 29 5.25 -0.25 18.91
N SER A 30 5.85 -0.20 17.71
CA SER A 30 6.18 1.03 17.00
C SER A 30 5.00 1.59 16.20
N TYR A 31 3.94 0.80 15.98
CA TYR A 31 2.80 1.18 15.17
C TYR A 31 1.73 1.91 15.97
N THR A 32 1.29 3.00 15.39
CA THR A 32 0.32 3.90 15.99
C THR A 32 -0.59 4.47 14.90
N TYR A 33 -1.74 4.99 15.30
CA TYR A 33 -2.63 5.67 14.40
C TYR A 33 -3.45 6.73 15.14
N TYR A 34 -4.06 7.60 14.35
CA TYR A 34 -4.97 8.60 14.85
C TYR A 34 -6.42 8.21 14.54
N LYS A 35 -7.34 8.58 15.42
CA LYS A 35 -8.78 8.52 15.18
C LYS A 35 -9.47 9.78 15.70
N GLY A 36 -10.60 10.10 15.08
CA GLY A 36 -11.39 11.26 15.47
C GLY A 36 -12.15 11.87 14.31
N LYS A 37 -13.02 12.79 14.62
CA LYS A 37 -13.94 13.41 13.66
C LYS A 37 -13.22 14.14 12.50
N LEU A 38 -12.01 14.62 12.74
CA LEU A 38 -11.20 15.26 11.69
C LEU A 38 -10.88 14.31 10.53
N LEU A 39 -10.70 13.01 10.79
CA LEU A 39 -10.44 12.03 9.74
C LEU A 39 -11.65 11.82 8.81
N GLU A 40 -12.88 11.97 9.33
CA GLU A 40 -14.09 11.95 8.49
C GLU A 40 -14.11 13.15 7.53
N GLN A 41 -13.67 14.30 7.99
CA GLN A 41 -13.50 15.48 7.15
C GLN A 41 -12.41 15.27 6.08
N TYR A 42 -11.35 14.57 6.44
CA TYR A 42 -10.27 14.20 5.54
C TYR A 42 -10.75 13.24 4.44
N LEU A 43 -11.56 12.25 4.81
CA LEU A 43 -12.26 11.38 3.85
C LEU A 43 -13.12 12.19 2.88
N THR A 44 -13.90 13.12 3.40
CA THR A 44 -14.74 14.02 2.60
C THR A 44 -13.90 14.87 1.65
N PHE A 45 -12.75 15.38 2.11
CA PHE A 45 -11.81 16.13 1.28
C PHE A 45 -11.38 15.33 0.03
N PHE A 46 -10.93 14.09 0.21
CA PHE A 46 -10.50 13.25 -0.93
C PHE A 46 -11.67 12.85 -1.84
N THR A 47 -12.85 12.61 -1.29
CA THR A 47 -14.07 12.37 -2.09
C THR A 47 -14.41 13.57 -2.97
N LEU A 48 -14.37 14.76 -2.41
CA LEU A 48 -14.62 16.00 -3.16
C LEU A 48 -13.54 16.28 -4.20
N LEU A 49 -12.27 15.92 -3.93
CA LEU A 49 -11.21 15.98 -4.94
C LEU A 49 -11.52 15.06 -6.14
N GLN A 50 -12.04 13.86 -5.91
CA GLN A 50 -12.46 12.96 -6.98
C GLN A 50 -13.61 13.54 -7.81
N GLU A 51 -14.61 14.12 -7.15
CA GLU A 51 -15.74 14.76 -7.83
C GLU A 51 -15.29 15.98 -8.65
N ALA A 52 -14.43 16.82 -8.11
CA ALA A 52 -13.88 17.97 -8.82
C ALA A 52 -13.16 17.55 -10.11
N ARG A 53 -12.42 16.46 -10.03
CA ARG A 53 -11.75 15.86 -11.19
C ARG A 53 -12.73 15.46 -12.27
N SER A 54 -13.84 14.82 -11.90
CA SER A 54 -14.88 14.42 -12.86
C SER A 54 -15.53 15.62 -13.54
N LYS A 55 -15.66 16.73 -12.85
CA LYS A 55 -16.26 17.99 -13.31
C LYS A 55 -15.27 18.95 -13.97
N LYS A 56 -13.99 18.58 -14.11
CA LYS A 56 -12.90 19.44 -14.64
C LYS A 56 -12.74 20.76 -13.88
N VAL A 57 -13.07 20.79 -12.61
CA VAL A 57 -12.85 21.95 -11.73
C VAL A 57 -11.39 21.96 -11.28
N TYR A 58 -10.78 23.15 -11.17
CA TYR A 58 -9.40 23.28 -10.73
C TYR A 58 -9.25 22.79 -9.27
N PRO A 59 -8.38 21.82 -9.00
CA PRO A 59 -8.24 21.22 -7.68
C PRO A 59 -7.95 22.23 -6.57
N GLN A 60 -7.14 23.26 -6.85
CA GLN A 60 -6.77 24.26 -5.85
C GLN A 60 -7.99 25.06 -5.34
N ALA A 61 -8.88 25.49 -6.22
CA ALA A 61 -10.10 26.19 -5.83
C ALA A 61 -11.01 25.33 -4.93
N MET A 62 -11.01 24.00 -5.17
CA MET A 62 -11.75 23.06 -4.36
C MET A 62 -11.09 22.85 -2.99
N VAL A 63 -9.78 22.69 -2.95
CA VAL A 63 -8.99 22.62 -1.70
C VAL A 63 -9.28 23.84 -0.83
N ASP A 64 -9.24 25.04 -1.42
CA ASP A 64 -9.49 26.29 -0.71
C ASP A 64 -10.94 26.40 -0.22
N SER A 65 -11.89 25.87 -0.99
CA SER A 65 -13.30 25.81 -0.57
C SER A 65 -13.51 24.88 0.62
N ILE A 66 -12.88 23.71 0.62
CA ILE A 66 -12.96 22.74 1.71
C ILE A 66 -12.28 23.32 2.95
N ARG A 67 -11.10 23.92 2.82
CA ARG A 67 -10.43 24.59 3.94
C ARG A 67 -11.30 25.68 4.58
N ARG A 68 -12.03 26.44 3.77
CA ARG A 68 -12.97 27.44 4.28
C ARG A 68 -14.15 26.83 5.02
N MET A 69 -14.68 25.70 4.55
CA MET A 69 -15.81 25.01 5.19
C MET A 69 -15.45 24.34 6.52
N TYR A 70 -14.28 23.71 6.57
CA TYR A 70 -13.87 22.88 7.71
C TYR A 70 -12.85 23.54 8.64
N GLY A 71 -12.31 24.69 8.25
CA GLY A 71 -11.25 25.36 8.99
C GLY A 71 -9.87 24.70 8.84
N PRO A 72 -8.88 25.13 9.63
CA PRO A 72 -7.57 24.50 9.59
C PRO A 72 -7.62 23.10 10.16
N PHE A 73 -6.93 22.16 9.50
CA PHE A 73 -6.73 20.82 10.04
C PHE A 73 -5.73 20.89 11.21
N SER A 74 -6.10 20.32 12.36
CA SER A 74 -5.22 20.21 13.54
C SER A 74 -5.25 18.80 14.10
N LEU A 75 -4.08 18.23 14.32
CA LEU A 75 -3.92 16.92 14.97
C LEU A 75 -4.35 16.93 16.45
N ASP A 76 -4.41 18.11 17.09
CA ASP A 76 -4.77 18.26 18.51
C ASP A 76 -6.17 17.74 18.83
N SER A 77 -7.05 17.64 17.83
CA SER A 77 -8.41 17.10 17.96
C SER A 77 -8.48 15.58 17.76
N LEU A 78 -7.36 14.92 17.42
CA LEU A 78 -7.30 13.49 17.16
C LEU A 78 -6.82 12.72 18.38
N GLN A 79 -7.42 11.55 18.58
CA GLN A 79 -6.99 10.62 19.60
C GLN A 79 -5.86 9.74 19.04
N TYR A 80 -4.71 9.76 19.71
CA TYR A 80 -3.58 8.88 19.44
C TYR A 80 -3.84 7.47 19.99
N CYS A 81 -3.64 6.46 19.19
CA CYS A 81 -3.87 5.06 19.53
C CYS A 81 -2.64 4.21 19.19
N LYS A 82 -2.36 3.19 20.02
CA LYS A 82 -1.30 2.21 19.76
C LYS A 82 -1.91 0.91 19.27
N ASP A 83 -1.32 0.32 18.24
CA ASP A 83 -1.80 -0.93 17.65
C ASP A 83 -1.81 -2.09 18.65
N VAL A 84 -0.84 -2.16 19.54
CA VAL A 84 -0.75 -3.19 20.60
C VAL A 84 -1.98 -3.26 21.52
N LEU A 85 -2.81 -2.20 21.55
CA LEU A 85 -4.00 -2.13 22.39
C LEU A 85 -5.29 -2.51 21.64
N ILE A 86 -5.24 -2.63 20.31
CA ILE A 86 -6.46 -2.76 19.50
C ILE A 86 -6.40 -3.86 18.46
N VAL A 87 -5.20 -4.24 17.99
CA VAL A 87 -5.05 -5.32 17.01
C VAL A 87 -5.29 -6.64 17.70
N ASP A 88 -6.31 -7.36 17.23
CA ASP A 88 -6.65 -8.69 17.74
C ASP A 88 -6.13 -9.82 16.83
N SER A 89 -6.27 -11.04 17.30
CA SER A 89 -5.83 -12.23 16.57
C SER A 89 -6.60 -12.43 15.26
N ALA A 90 -7.87 -12.04 15.21
CA ALA A 90 -8.69 -12.20 13.99
C ALA A 90 -8.17 -11.30 12.87
N TYR A 91 -7.82 -10.05 13.21
CA TYR A 91 -7.20 -9.12 12.27
C TYR A 91 -5.86 -9.63 11.75
N LEU A 92 -4.97 -10.08 12.65
CA LEU A 92 -3.66 -10.62 12.26
C LEU A 92 -3.78 -11.87 11.39
N CYS A 93 -4.65 -12.81 11.75
CA CYS A 93 -4.88 -14.01 10.95
C CYS A 93 -5.38 -13.67 9.55
N ASN A 94 -6.36 -12.77 9.44
CA ASN A 94 -6.87 -12.33 8.13
C ASN A 94 -5.75 -11.70 7.28
N ASN A 95 -4.96 -10.80 7.86
CA ASN A 95 -3.85 -10.16 7.15
C ASN A 95 -2.80 -11.18 6.69
N ILE A 96 -2.42 -12.12 7.57
CA ILE A 96 -1.45 -13.18 7.27
C ILE A 96 -1.99 -14.09 6.16
N ASP A 97 -3.24 -14.53 6.26
CA ASP A 97 -3.82 -15.45 5.29
C ASP A 97 -3.87 -14.84 3.88
N TRP A 98 -4.28 -13.59 3.76
CA TRP A 98 -4.26 -12.89 2.48
C TRP A 98 -2.85 -12.65 1.95
N ALA A 99 -1.90 -12.27 2.81
CA ALA A 99 -0.51 -12.07 2.40
C ALA A 99 0.13 -13.38 1.93
N PHE A 100 -0.10 -14.50 2.65
CA PHE A 100 0.38 -15.83 2.23
C PHE A 100 -0.26 -16.28 0.94
N LYS A 101 -1.57 -16.10 0.79
CA LYS A 101 -2.29 -16.44 -0.45
C LYS A 101 -1.62 -15.82 -1.66
N VAL A 102 -1.40 -14.51 -1.66
CA VAL A 102 -0.81 -13.83 -2.82
C VAL A 102 0.66 -14.16 -3.00
N TRP A 103 1.42 -14.38 -1.93
CA TRP A 103 2.82 -14.80 -2.03
C TRP A 103 2.98 -16.19 -2.63
N GLN A 104 2.09 -17.14 -2.30
CA GLN A 104 2.18 -18.53 -2.74
C GLN A 104 1.51 -18.77 -4.10
N GLU A 105 0.40 -18.09 -4.39
CA GLU A 105 -0.37 -18.33 -5.61
C GLU A 105 0.11 -17.52 -6.82
N GLN A 106 0.81 -16.38 -6.61
CA GLN A 106 1.28 -15.59 -7.71
C GLN A 106 2.63 -16.09 -8.25
N PRO A 107 2.83 -16.12 -9.58
CA PRO A 107 4.07 -16.63 -10.17
C PRO A 107 5.33 -15.92 -9.66
N TRP A 108 5.27 -14.61 -9.51
CA TRP A 108 6.39 -13.78 -9.04
C TRP A 108 6.74 -13.99 -7.57
N GLY A 109 5.85 -14.59 -6.78
CA GLY A 109 6.12 -14.95 -5.39
C GLY A 109 7.21 -16.02 -5.22
N LYS A 110 7.50 -16.81 -6.25
CA LYS A 110 8.55 -17.84 -6.23
C LYS A 110 9.94 -17.28 -5.93
N ASN A 111 10.23 -16.08 -6.39
CA ASN A 111 11.51 -15.41 -6.21
C ASN A 111 11.50 -14.37 -5.07
N VAL A 112 10.49 -14.41 -4.22
CA VAL A 112 10.42 -13.60 -3.00
C VAL A 112 10.78 -14.47 -1.80
N SER A 113 11.89 -14.15 -1.15
CA SER A 113 12.30 -14.86 0.07
C SER A 113 11.29 -14.66 1.20
N PHE A 114 11.32 -15.53 2.23
CA PHE A 114 10.46 -15.34 3.40
C PHE A 114 10.80 -14.05 4.17
N ALA A 115 12.07 -13.64 4.17
CA ALA A 115 12.48 -12.37 4.77
C ALA A 115 11.88 -11.17 4.02
N ASP A 116 12.01 -11.15 2.69
CA ASP A 116 11.43 -10.10 1.85
C ASP A 116 9.89 -10.09 1.91
N PHE A 117 9.28 -11.27 2.00
CA PHE A 117 7.84 -11.37 2.24
C PHE A 117 7.43 -10.68 3.54
N CYS A 118 8.16 -10.92 4.64
CA CYS A 118 7.87 -10.32 5.93
C CYS A 118 8.04 -8.79 5.91
N GLU A 119 9.07 -8.29 5.22
CA GLU A 119 9.37 -6.85 5.17
C GLU A 119 8.45 -6.09 4.19
N TYR A 120 8.20 -6.64 3.00
CA TYR A 120 7.65 -5.87 1.89
C TYR A 120 6.20 -6.22 1.54
N ILE A 121 5.70 -7.42 1.86
CA ILE A 121 4.35 -7.87 1.52
C ILE A 121 3.46 -8.00 2.75
N LEU A 122 3.96 -8.60 3.82
CA LEU A 122 3.20 -8.93 5.03
C LEU A 122 2.68 -7.72 5.82
N PRO A 123 3.37 -6.56 5.93
CA PRO A 123 2.92 -5.48 6.78
C PRO A 123 1.51 -5.01 6.44
N TYR A 124 0.68 -4.87 7.49
CA TYR A 124 -0.73 -4.50 7.35
C TYR A 124 -0.96 -2.99 7.25
N ARG A 125 0.09 -2.21 7.47
CA ARG A 125 0.08 -0.77 7.58
C ARG A 125 1.24 -0.17 6.76
N ILE A 126 1.08 1.07 6.32
CA ILE A 126 2.17 1.86 5.70
C ILE A 126 2.70 2.88 6.70
N GLY A 127 1.82 3.60 7.36
CA GLY A 127 2.14 4.65 8.31
C GLY A 127 1.22 4.64 9.53
N ASP A 128 0.53 5.73 9.77
CA ASP A 128 -0.32 5.98 10.93
C ASP A 128 -1.82 6.05 10.56
N GLU A 129 -2.21 5.41 9.46
CA GLU A 129 -3.59 5.31 9.00
C GLU A 129 -4.45 4.43 9.90
N THR A 130 -5.76 4.65 9.86
CA THR A 130 -6.74 3.80 10.54
C THR A 130 -6.73 2.39 9.99
N LEU A 131 -6.83 1.38 10.87
CA LEU A 131 -6.86 -0.03 10.48
C LEU A 131 -8.15 -0.39 9.72
N SER A 132 -8.00 -1.21 8.67
CA SER A 132 -9.11 -1.81 7.93
C SER A 132 -8.72 -3.17 7.33
N TYR A 133 -9.71 -3.97 6.93
CA TYR A 133 -9.53 -5.26 6.23
C TYR A 133 -9.41 -5.04 4.72
N TRP A 134 -8.35 -4.41 4.27
CA TRP A 134 -8.21 -3.86 2.92
C TRP A 134 -7.74 -4.85 1.85
N ARG A 135 -7.05 -5.94 2.23
CA ARG A 135 -6.33 -6.78 1.26
C ARG A 135 -7.26 -7.46 0.26
N GLU A 136 -8.39 -7.99 0.72
CA GLU A 136 -9.34 -8.70 -0.13
C GLU A 136 -9.95 -7.80 -1.19
N ASP A 137 -10.42 -6.63 -0.80
CA ASP A 137 -11.09 -5.70 -1.72
C ASP A 137 -10.11 -5.17 -2.78
N ILE A 138 -8.91 -4.81 -2.37
CA ILE A 138 -7.86 -4.38 -3.29
C ILE A 138 -7.45 -5.52 -4.21
N TYR A 139 -7.26 -6.73 -3.67
CA TYR A 139 -6.95 -7.91 -4.49
C TYR A 139 -8.02 -8.14 -5.55
N ARG A 140 -9.30 -8.21 -5.17
CA ARG A 140 -10.41 -8.45 -6.11
C ARG A 140 -10.47 -7.40 -7.21
N LYS A 141 -10.20 -6.14 -6.88
CA LYS A 141 -10.26 -5.01 -7.81
C LYS A 141 -9.10 -4.99 -8.81
N TYR A 142 -7.89 -5.28 -8.35
CA TYR A 142 -6.69 -5.07 -9.16
C TYR A 142 -6.04 -6.34 -9.70
N ASN A 143 -6.32 -7.51 -9.12
CA ASN A 143 -5.75 -8.77 -9.59
C ASN A 143 -5.98 -9.07 -11.07
N PRO A 144 -7.16 -8.77 -11.67
CA PRO A 144 -7.38 -8.97 -13.11
C PRO A 144 -6.46 -8.16 -14.03
N LEU A 145 -5.81 -7.10 -13.52
CA LEU A 145 -4.86 -6.31 -14.31
C LEU A 145 -3.61 -7.09 -14.74
N LEU A 146 -3.32 -8.18 -14.04
CA LEU A 146 -2.15 -9.03 -14.28
C LEU A 146 -2.49 -10.34 -15.01
N ASP A 147 -3.72 -10.53 -15.49
CA ASP A 147 -4.11 -11.74 -16.22
C ASP A 147 -3.31 -11.92 -17.51
N SER A 148 -3.07 -10.83 -18.24
CA SER A 148 -2.25 -10.86 -19.45
C SER A 148 -0.78 -11.21 -19.17
N LEU A 149 -0.26 -10.80 -18.01
CA LEU A 149 1.09 -11.22 -17.58
C LEU A 149 1.12 -12.72 -17.28
N ARG A 150 0.15 -13.23 -16.52
CA ARG A 150 0.09 -14.68 -16.17
C ARG A 150 -0.02 -15.57 -17.41
N ALA A 151 -0.67 -15.09 -18.46
CA ALA A 151 -0.80 -15.78 -19.75
C ALA A 151 0.40 -15.58 -20.68
N SER A 152 1.38 -14.77 -20.30
CA SER A 152 2.52 -14.46 -21.17
C SER A 152 3.50 -15.63 -21.24
N THR A 153 3.96 -15.93 -22.47
CA THR A 153 5.06 -16.86 -22.74
C THR A 153 6.38 -16.16 -23.07
N VAL A 154 6.36 -14.84 -23.09
CA VAL A 154 7.52 -14.00 -23.48
C VAL A 154 8.13 -13.30 -22.28
N LEU A 155 7.30 -12.85 -21.34
CA LEU A 155 7.74 -12.14 -20.13
C LEU A 155 8.15 -13.14 -19.04
N ASP A 156 9.12 -12.75 -18.23
CA ASP A 156 9.50 -13.51 -17.05
C ASP A 156 8.47 -13.27 -15.93
N ILE A 157 7.45 -14.11 -15.90
CA ILE A 157 6.33 -14.01 -14.95
C ILE A 157 6.74 -14.29 -13.49
N GLU A 158 7.92 -14.86 -13.27
CA GLU A 158 8.46 -15.15 -11.95
C GLU A 158 9.30 -13.99 -11.38
N ASP A 159 9.54 -12.95 -12.18
CA ASP A 159 10.25 -11.76 -11.71
C ASP A 159 9.27 -10.75 -11.11
N PRO A 160 9.38 -10.42 -9.82
CA PRO A 160 8.49 -9.45 -9.15
C PRO A 160 8.57 -8.05 -9.78
N LEU A 161 9.72 -7.64 -10.36
CA LEU A 161 9.84 -6.37 -11.06
C LEU A 161 9.01 -6.34 -12.35
N VAL A 162 8.95 -7.45 -13.09
CA VAL A 162 8.09 -7.54 -14.29
C VAL A 162 6.63 -7.39 -13.91
N ALA A 163 6.20 -8.03 -12.81
CA ALA A 163 4.85 -7.87 -12.28
C ALA A 163 4.58 -6.42 -11.86
N ALA A 164 5.51 -5.77 -11.16
CA ALA A 164 5.41 -4.36 -10.77
C ALA A 164 5.26 -3.44 -11.99
N ARG A 165 6.07 -3.63 -13.04
CA ARG A 165 6.00 -2.83 -14.28
C ARG A 165 4.66 -2.99 -14.98
N CYS A 166 4.17 -4.22 -15.16
CA CYS A 166 2.88 -4.48 -15.78
C CYS A 166 1.72 -3.87 -14.97
N LEU A 167 1.78 -3.98 -13.63
CA LEU A 167 0.79 -3.38 -12.74
C LEU A 167 0.81 -1.86 -12.85
N CYS A 168 1.95 -1.22 -12.65
CA CYS A 168 2.08 0.24 -12.65
C CYS A 168 1.70 0.85 -14.01
N ASP A 169 2.04 0.19 -15.12
CA ASP A 169 1.60 0.61 -16.46
C ASP A 169 0.08 0.50 -16.62
N SER A 170 -0.54 -0.54 -16.04
CA SER A 170 -1.99 -0.72 -16.06
C SER A 170 -2.72 0.31 -15.18
N LEU A 171 -2.19 0.59 -13.99
CA LEU A 171 -2.72 1.62 -13.09
C LEU A 171 -2.65 3.00 -13.76
N ARG A 172 -1.54 3.34 -14.37
CA ARG A 172 -1.31 4.60 -15.06
C ARG A 172 -2.28 4.82 -16.24
N LYS A 173 -2.60 3.78 -16.98
CA LYS A 173 -3.57 3.85 -18.10
C LYS A 173 -4.99 4.05 -17.60
N ARG A 174 -5.36 3.48 -16.46
CA ARG A 174 -6.72 3.55 -15.91
C ARG A 174 -6.98 4.81 -15.11
N SER A 175 -5.98 5.28 -14.38
CA SER A 175 -6.12 6.38 -13.43
C SER A 175 -5.55 7.65 -14.01
N ARG A 176 -6.41 8.64 -14.20
CA ARG A 176 -5.93 10.02 -14.29
C ARG A 176 -5.69 10.45 -12.83
N PHE A 177 -4.45 10.54 -12.44
CA PHE A 177 -4.08 11.13 -11.16
C PHE A 177 -3.89 12.64 -11.33
N PHE A 178 -3.95 13.37 -10.25
CA PHE A 178 -3.41 14.72 -10.19
C PHE A 178 -2.71 14.92 -8.84
N THR A 179 -1.63 15.66 -8.90
CA THR A 179 -0.91 16.10 -7.71
C THR A 179 -1.60 17.33 -7.14
N THR A 180 -1.82 17.37 -5.86
CA THR A 180 -2.33 18.54 -5.15
C THR A 180 -1.62 18.68 -3.82
N THR A 181 -1.53 19.91 -3.33
CA THR A 181 -1.03 20.13 -1.98
C THR A 181 -2.04 19.64 -0.96
N VAL A 182 -1.68 18.60 -0.24
CA VAL A 182 -2.43 18.11 0.92
C VAL A 182 -1.95 18.86 2.16
N PRO A 183 -2.82 19.16 3.14
CA PRO A 183 -2.38 19.75 4.40
C PRO A 183 -1.27 18.92 5.05
N GLN A 184 -0.15 19.56 5.39
CA GLN A 184 0.97 18.87 6.04
C GLN A 184 0.60 18.42 7.46
N GLY A 185 1.25 17.35 7.93
CA GLY A 185 1.07 16.84 9.29
C GLY A 185 -0.20 16.02 9.50
N LEU A 186 -0.97 15.73 8.46
CA LEU A 186 -2.09 14.81 8.56
C LEU A 186 -1.64 13.35 8.52
N PRO A 187 -2.36 12.41 9.15
CA PRO A 187 -2.09 10.98 9.07
C PRO A 187 -2.14 10.47 7.62
N HIS A 188 -1.58 9.30 7.39
CA HIS A 188 -1.76 8.58 6.12
C HIS A 188 -3.25 8.31 5.86
N VAL A 189 -3.66 8.36 4.59
CA VAL A 189 -5.07 8.33 4.22
C VAL A 189 -5.73 6.95 4.33
N GLY A 190 -4.92 5.91 4.43
CA GLY A 190 -5.40 4.52 4.43
C GLY A 190 -5.74 4.00 3.02
N PRO A 191 -5.98 2.68 2.92
CA PRO A 191 -6.08 1.98 1.64
C PRO A 191 -7.31 2.36 0.82
N GLU A 192 -8.42 2.72 1.45
CA GLU A 192 -9.64 3.09 0.75
C GLU A 192 -9.49 4.40 -0.01
N ILE A 193 -8.91 5.42 0.66
CA ILE A 193 -8.73 6.76 0.10
C ILE A 193 -7.54 6.79 -0.86
N ALA A 194 -6.46 6.06 -0.56
CA ALA A 194 -5.31 5.96 -1.43
C ALA A 194 -5.73 5.58 -2.87
N GLN A 195 -6.78 4.76 -3.02
CA GLN A 195 -7.34 4.38 -4.30
C GLN A 195 -7.98 5.56 -5.08
N SER A 196 -8.18 6.72 -4.47
CA SER A 196 -8.63 7.92 -5.19
C SER A 196 -7.60 8.46 -6.17
N VAL A 197 -6.33 8.07 -5.99
CA VAL A 197 -5.20 8.45 -6.84
C VAL A 197 -5.10 9.97 -7.00
N SER A 198 -5.22 10.68 -5.89
CA SER A 198 -5.13 12.13 -5.80
C SER A 198 -4.41 12.50 -4.52
N GLY A 199 -3.55 13.49 -4.58
CA GLY A 199 -2.80 13.94 -3.42
C GLY A 199 -1.37 14.34 -3.77
N SER A 200 -0.51 14.28 -2.77
CA SER A 200 0.93 14.52 -2.89
C SER A 200 1.69 13.23 -3.26
N CYS A 201 3.00 13.30 -3.26
CA CYS A 201 3.86 12.12 -3.44
C CYS A 201 3.54 11.00 -2.41
N ARG A 202 3.09 11.38 -1.20
CA ARG A 202 2.72 10.45 -0.14
C ARG A 202 1.51 9.60 -0.53
N GLU A 203 0.38 10.22 -0.85
CA GLU A 203 -0.84 9.51 -1.20
C GLU A 203 -0.68 8.66 -2.48
N LEU A 204 0.14 9.14 -3.41
CA LEU A 204 0.44 8.39 -4.64
C LEU A 204 1.32 7.16 -4.38
N SER A 205 2.33 7.28 -3.50
CA SER A 205 3.16 6.15 -3.08
C SER A 205 2.36 5.13 -2.28
N ASP A 206 1.53 5.59 -1.32
CA ASP A 206 0.64 4.73 -0.54
C ASP A 206 -0.27 3.90 -1.44
N TYR A 207 -0.86 4.52 -2.47
CA TYR A 207 -1.69 3.83 -3.45
C TYR A 207 -0.97 2.67 -4.12
N VAL A 208 0.25 2.92 -4.62
CA VAL A 208 1.05 1.89 -5.30
C VAL A 208 1.39 0.76 -4.32
N VAL A 209 1.82 1.10 -3.09
CA VAL A 209 2.23 0.10 -2.09
C VAL A 209 1.05 -0.77 -1.65
N TYR A 210 -0.13 -0.21 -1.40
CA TYR A 210 -1.31 -1.01 -1.06
C TYR A 210 -1.68 -2.00 -2.17
N VAL A 211 -1.68 -1.54 -3.43
CA VAL A 211 -2.01 -2.40 -4.56
C VAL A 211 -0.96 -3.49 -4.76
N CYS A 212 0.33 -3.14 -4.69
CA CYS A 212 1.43 -4.09 -4.79
C CYS A 212 1.37 -5.16 -3.69
N ARG A 213 1.24 -4.75 -2.42
CA ARG A 213 1.12 -5.69 -1.28
C ARG A 213 -0.09 -6.62 -1.40
N ALA A 214 -1.23 -6.10 -1.88
CA ALA A 214 -2.42 -6.91 -2.10
C ALA A 214 -2.24 -7.95 -3.21
N LEU A 215 -1.31 -7.75 -4.14
CA LEU A 215 -1.02 -8.63 -5.26
C LEU A 215 0.26 -9.45 -5.07
N GLY A 216 0.89 -9.40 -3.89
CA GLY A 216 2.11 -10.15 -3.59
C GLY A 216 3.35 -9.64 -4.31
N ILE A 217 3.37 -8.36 -4.67
CA ILE A 217 4.53 -7.70 -5.28
C ILE A 217 5.31 -6.97 -4.18
N PRO A 218 6.57 -7.34 -3.90
CA PRO A 218 7.36 -6.70 -2.87
C PRO A 218 7.71 -5.26 -3.28
N CYS A 219 7.47 -4.31 -2.38
CA CYS A 219 7.82 -2.91 -2.57
C CYS A 219 7.98 -2.18 -1.24
N ALA A 220 8.76 -1.13 -1.24
CA ALA A 220 8.97 -0.25 -0.10
C ALA A 220 8.71 1.21 -0.46
N ILE A 221 8.49 2.04 0.55
CA ILE A 221 8.51 3.49 0.42
C ILE A 221 9.89 3.97 0.82
N ASP A 222 10.55 4.68 -0.08
CA ASP A 222 11.74 5.45 0.22
C ASP A 222 11.34 6.89 0.55
N PHE A 223 11.95 7.43 1.56
CA PHE A 223 11.62 8.77 2.06
C PHE A 223 12.88 9.63 2.21
N MET A 224 12.80 10.84 1.69
CA MET A 224 13.80 11.88 1.88
C MET A 224 13.18 13.01 2.73
N PRO A 225 13.68 13.23 3.96
CA PRO A 225 13.07 14.19 4.87
C PRO A 225 13.21 15.64 4.40
N LEU A 226 14.25 15.97 3.64
CA LEU A 226 14.50 17.31 3.13
C LEU A 226 14.89 17.25 1.64
N HIS A 227 14.05 17.79 0.78
CA HIS A 227 14.35 17.93 -0.64
C HIS A 227 15.29 19.12 -0.86
N GLY A 228 16.31 18.95 -1.72
CA GLY A 228 17.37 19.95 -1.92
C GLY A 228 16.92 21.35 -2.42
N GLY A 229 15.66 21.50 -2.79
CA GLY A 229 15.08 22.76 -3.26
C GLY A 229 14.06 23.40 -2.29
N GLY A 230 13.81 22.81 -1.11
CA GLY A 230 12.79 23.28 -0.18
C GLY A 230 12.87 22.61 1.18
N ASN A 231 11.95 22.99 2.09
CA ASN A 231 11.82 22.38 3.41
C ASN A 231 10.79 21.22 3.42
N ASP A 232 10.43 20.70 2.26
CA ASP A 232 9.46 19.63 2.12
C ASP A 232 10.15 18.28 1.98
N GLY A 233 9.58 17.25 2.61
CA GLY A 233 9.98 15.87 2.38
C GLY A 233 9.49 15.38 1.01
N HIS A 234 10.13 14.34 0.50
CA HIS A 234 9.69 13.64 -0.71
C HIS A 234 9.73 12.13 -0.50
N GLN A 235 8.83 11.41 -1.15
CA GLN A 235 8.81 9.96 -1.11
C GLN A 235 8.44 9.36 -2.47
N TRP A 236 8.92 8.14 -2.68
CA TRP A 236 8.68 7.34 -3.87
C TRP A 236 8.61 5.86 -3.50
N VAL A 237 8.34 5.00 -4.48
CA VAL A 237 8.27 3.56 -4.26
C VAL A 237 9.49 2.89 -4.87
N SER A 238 10.10 1.97 -4.14
CA SER A 238 11.18 1.12 -4.63
C SER A 238 10.74 -0.34 -4.77
N PHE A 239 11.37 -1.02 -5.73
CA PHE A 239 11.13 -2.41 -6.11
C PHE A 239 12.44 -3.13 -6.28
N THR A 240 12.43 -4.45 -6.12
CA THR A 240 13.58 -5.30 -6.44
C THR A 240 13.19 -6.30 -7.52
N ASP A 241 14.14 -6.59 -8.42
CA ASP A 241 14.03 -7.73 -9.33
C ASP A 241 14.39 -9.05 -8.61
N LYS A 242 14.24 -10.16 -9.31
CA LYS A 242 14.58 -11.49 -8.77
C LYS A 242 16.08 -11.68 -8.43
N TYR A 243 16.94 -10.75 -8.81
CA TYR A 243 18.38 -10.75 -8.50
C TYR A 243 18.74 -9.80 -7.36
N GLY A 244 17.75 -9.05 -6.81
CA GLY A 244 17.95 -8.08 -5.75
C GLY A 244 18.40 -6.69 -6.24
N THR A 245 18.35 -6.42 -7.55
CA THR A 245 18.64 -5.09 -8.08
C THR A 245 17.50 -4.14 -7.76
N LEU A 246 17.84 -2.96 -7.24
CA LEU A 246 16.88 -1.95 -6.82
C LEU A 246 16.45 -1.04 -7.99
N TYR A 247 15.16 -0.80 -8.07
CA TYR A 247 14.49 0.10 -9.02
C TYR A 247 13.55 1.03 -8.25
N PHE A 248 13.25 2.19 -8.80
CA PHE A 248 12.37 3.15 -8.15
C PHE A 248 11.32 3.74 -9.09
N GLN A 249 10.25 4.23 -8.51
CA GLN A 249 9.18 4.90 -9.23
C GLN A 249 8.65 6.11 -8.46
N GLU A 250 8.70 7.26 -9.09
CA GLU A 250 7.87 8.40 -8.72
C GLU A 250 6.55 8.28 -9.51
N TYR A 251 5.53 7.72 -8.86
CA TYR A 251 4.26 7.53 -9.55
C TYR A 251 3.67 8.89 -9.96
N PRO A 252 3.27 9.09 -11.23
CA PRO A 252 2.94 8.05 -12.23
C PRO A 252 4.02 7.76 -13.26
N ASP A 253 5.24 8.08 -13.04
CA ASP A 253 6.31 7.79 -13.97
C ASP A 253 6.47 6.26 -14.16
N LYS A 254 7.31 5.88 -15.13
CA LYS A 254 7.72 4.48 -15.27
C LYS A 254 8.74 4.11 -14.21
N ILE A 255 8.80 2.82 -13.87
CA ILE A 255 9.86 2.26 -13.03
C ILE A 255 11.20 2.37 -13.77
N LYS A 256 12.16 3.01 -13.12
CA LYS A 256 13.54 3.27 -13.62
C LYS A 256 14.54 2.38 -12.91
#